data_fb7a4cc3fbfa557034ede60edd8cbb06
#
_entry.id   fb7a4cc3fbfa557034ede60edd8cbb06
#
_cell.length_a   1.000
_cell.length_b   1.000
_cell.length_c   1.000
_cell.angle_alpha   90.00
_cell.angle_beta   90.00
_cell.angle_gamma   90.00
#
_symmetry.space_group_name_H-M   'P 1'
#
loop_
_entity.id
_entity.type
_entity.pdbx_description
1 polymer ?
#
loop_
_entity_poly.entity_id
_entity_poly.type
_entity_poly.pdbx_seq_one_letter_code
_entity_poly.pdbx_strand_id
1 'polypeptide(L)'
;MSADTAAVVAAWVLSAQPTLGSGRLVCVDGPAGSGKTTLAGALVECFRDAGATVQVVHMDDVYAGWAGLKDGMATFAESVVDPLRAGETGRYRRYDWELGAYAEEHQVPPCDVLVVEGVGSGAATYDDVITCLVWVEAPRDVRLARGLARDGEGMRQHWLSWRLEEDTMFDRERTESRADLAVDGETGGFA
;
A
#
# COMPACT_ATOMS: atom_id res chain seq x y z
N MET A 1 1.14 16.46 -2.59
CA MET A 1 -0.11 15.71 -2.37
C MET A 1 -1.14 16.67 -1.80
N SER A 2 -2.35 16.74 -2.37
CA SER A 2 -3.40 17.66 -1.90
C SER A 2 -4.01 17.15 -0.61
N ALA A 3 -4.05 18.01 0.44
CA ALA A 3 -4.73 17.71 1.70
C ALA A 3 -6.24 17.47 1.46
N ASP A 4 -6.81 18.12 0.46
CA ASP A 4 -8.22 17.98 0.09
C ASP A 4 -8.54 16.57 -0.40
N THR A 5 -7.65 15.96 -1.21
CA THR A 5 -7.82 14.59 -1.71
C THR A 5 -7.85 13.57 -0.55
N ALA A 6 -6.90 13.66 0.37
CA ALA A 6 -6.86 12.76 1.53
C ALA A 6 -8.10 12.93 2.43
N ALA A 7 -8.56 14.15 2.65
CA ALA A 7 -9.76 14.42 3.45
C ALA A 7 -11.03 13.83 2.80
N VAL A 8 -11.18 13.94 1.48
CA VAL A 8 -12.33 13.36 0.75
C VAL A 8 -12.32 11.83 0.84
N VAL A 9 -11.16 11.20 0.60
CA VAL A 9 -11.02 9.74 0.72
C VAL A 9 -11.29 9.27 2.14
N ALA A 10 -10.74 9.95 3.15
CA ALA A 10 -10.94 9.59 4.55
C ALA A 10 -12.41 9.71 4.97
N ALA A 11 -13.10 10.78 4.59
CA ALA A 11 -14.52 10.95 4.87
C ALA A 11 -15.37 9.85 4.22
N TRP A 12 -15.06 9.49 2.98
CA TRP A 12 -15.76 8.39 2.30
C TRP A 12 -15.53 7.04 3.00
N VAL A 13 -14.28 6.70 3.31
CA VAL A 13 -13.94 5.45 4.01
C VAL A 13 -14.63 5.36 5.36
N LEU A 14 -14.63 6.44 6.16
CA LEU A 14 -15.27 6.45 7.48
C LEU A 14 -16.79 6.31 7.41
N SER A 15 -17.41 6.71 6.29
CA SER A 15 -18.85 6.52 6.05
C SER A 15 -19.22 5.11 5.62
N ALA A 16 -18.27 4.33 5.11
CA ALA A 16 -18.49 2.96 4.66
C ALA A 16 -18.67 2.00 5.84
N GLN A 17 -19.32 0.85 5.59
CA GLN A 17 -19.38 -0.22 6.57
C GLN A 17 -17.99 -0.89 6.71
N PRO A 18 -17.65 -1.41 7.89
CA PRO A 18 -16.47 -2.27 8.05
C PRO A 18 -16.50 -3.48 7.11
N THR A 19 -15.36 -3.77 6.48
CA THR A 19 -15.20 -4.90 5.54
C THR A 19 -14.16 -5.90 6.02
N LEU A 20 -13.22 -5.48 6.90
CA LEU A 20 -12.17 -6.32 7.44
C LEU A 20 -12.42 -6.54 8.95
N GLY A 21 -13.16 -7.61 9.28
CA GLY A 21 -13.62 -7.82 10.66
C GLY A 21 -14.47 -6.65 11.15
N SER A 22 -14.05 -5.97 12.23
CA SER A 22 -14.68 -4.75 12.74
C SER A 22 -14.13 -3.46 12.13
N GLY A 23 -13.09 -3.55 11.32
CA GLY A 23 -12.40 -2.41 10.73
C GLY A 23 -12.61 -2.26 9.21
N ARG A 24 -11.90 -1.30 8.65
CA ARG A 24 -11.88 -0.96 7.22
C ARG A 24 -10.49 -1.13 6.67
N LEU A 25 -10.38 -1.68 5.45
CA LEU A 25 -9.11 -1.83 4.75
C LEU A 25 -9.01 -0.77 3.64
N VAL A 26 -8.01 0.08 3.74
CA VAL A 26 -7.65 1.06 2.70
C VAL A 26 -6.34 0.63 2.06
N CYS A 27 -6.39 0.34 0.77
CA CYS A 27 -5.21 -0.01 -0.02
C CYS A 27 -4.81 1.18 -0.88
N VAL A 28 -3.54 1.63 -0.75
CA VAL A 28 -2.95 2.67 -1.59
C VAL A 28 -1.92 2.01 -2.48
N ASP A 29 -2.34 1.64 -3.69
CA ASP A 29 -1.55 0.88 -4.65
C ASP A 29 -1.14 1.73 -5.86
N GLY A 30 -0.26 1.19 -6.66
CA GLY A 30 0.28 1.83 -7.85
C GLY A 30 1.78 1.60 -7.97
N PRO A 31 2.39 1.97 -9.11
CA PRO A 31 3.79 1.63 -9.37
C PRO A 31 4.76 2.35 -8.42
N ALA A 32 5.94 1.75 -8.26
CA ALA A 32 7.01 2.31 -7.42
C ALA A 32 7.37 3.74 -7.82
N GLY A 33 7.53 4.62 -6.83
CA GLY A 33 7.86 6.04 -7.05
C GLY A 33 6.66 6.94 -7.41
N SER A 34 5.42 6.42 -7.46
CA SER A 34 4.22 7.20 -7.80
C SER A 34 3.78 8.20 -6.72
N GLY A 35 4.18 8.02 -5.45
CA GLY A 35 3.82 8.93 -4.36
C GLY A 35 2.83 8.33 -3.34
N LYS A 36 2.62 7.02 -3.36
CA LYS A 36 1.74 6.27 -2.45
C LYS A 36 1.97 6.58 -0.98
N THR A 37 3.21 6.51 -0.53
CA THR A 37 3.60 6.76 0.87
C THR A 37 3.19 8.15 1.34
N THR A 38 3.29 9.15 0.47
CA THR A 38 2.86 10.52 0.79
C THR A 38 1.35 10.60 0.97
N LEU A 39 0.58 9.95 0.09
CA LEU A 39 -0.88 9.90 0.21
C LEU A 39 -1.31 9.10 1.46
N ALA A 40 -0.70 7.94 1.67
CA ALA A 40 -0.99 7.10 2.84
C ALA A 40 -0.74 7.86 4.16
N GLY A 41 0.37 8.60 4.25
CA GLY A 41 0.65 9.45 5.41
C GLY A 41 -0.44 10.51 5.64
N ALA A 42 -0.87 11.18 4.58
CA ALA A 42 -1.96 12.17 4.68
C ALA A 42 -3.31 11.53 5.09
N LEU A 43 -3.62 10.34 4.57
CA LEU A 43 -4.83 9.58 4.96
C LEU A 43 -4.79 9.20 6.45
N VAL A 44 -3.64 8.72 6.93
CA VAL A 44 -3.44 8.35 8.34
C VAL A 44 -3.72 9.53 9.28
N GLU A 45 -3.19 10.71 8.94
CA GLU A 45 -3.47 11.93 9.72
C GLU A 45 -4.97 12.28 9.71
N CYS A 46 -5.63 12.25 8.53
CA CYS A 46 -7.06 12.50 8.45
C CYS A 46 -7.90 11.51 9.30
N PHE A 47 -7.56 10.23 9.29
CA PHE A 47 -8.25 9.22 10.11
C PHE A 47 -8.04 9.46 11.61
N ARG A 48 -6.81 9.78 12.03
CA ARG A 48 -6.48 10.09 13.43
C ARG A 48 -7.18 11.34 13.90
N ASP A 49 -7.21 12.39 13.09
CA ASP A 49 -7.92 13.64 13.40
C ASP A 49 -9.44 13.43 13.57
N ALA A 50 -9.99 12.44 12.87
CA ALA A 50 -11.37 12.00 13.04
C ALA A 50 -11.59 11.08 14.26
N GLY A 51 -10.54 10.77 15.03
CA GLY A 51 -10.60 9.94 16.25
C GLY A 51 -10.56 8.43 16.00
N ALA A 52 -10.26 7.98 14.79
CA ALA A 52 -10.15 6.56 14.47
C ALA A 52 -8.81 5.96 14.95
N THR A 53 -8.84 4.72 15.41
CA THR A 53 -7.62 3.92 15.62
C THR A 53 -7.09 3.45 14.27
N VAL A 54 -5.80 3.71 13.98
CA VAL A 54 -5.19 3.45 12.68
C VAL A 54 -3.95 2.59 12.81
N GLN A 55 -3.88 1.52 12.02
CA GLN A 55 -2.65 0.76 11.77
C GLN A 55 -2.17 1.01 10.35
N VAL A 56 -0.87 0.92 10.13
CA VAL A 56 -0.24 1.10 8.82
C VAL A 56 0.66 -0.07 8.53
N VAL A 57 0.58 -0.61 7.33
CA VAL A 57 1.53 -1.60 6.81
C VAL A 57 2.10 -1.08 5.49
N HIS A 58 3.43 -1.05 5.42
CA HIS A 58 4.17 -0.77 4.20
C HIS A 58 4.51 -2.11 3.55
N MET A 59 4.09 -2.33 2.30
CA MET A 59 4.36 -3.58 1.60
C MET A 59 5.87 -3.81 1.40
N ASP A 60 6.66 -2.73 1.32
CA ASP A 60 8.12 -2.79 1.26
C ASP A 60 8.74 -3.48 2.49
N ASP A 61 8.06 -3.46 3.65
CA ASP A 61 8.47 -4.18 4.85
C ASP A 61 8.24 -5.70 4.76
N VAL A 62 7.39 -6.14 3.85
CA VAL A 62 6.99 -7.56 3.73
C VAL A 62 7.79 -8.29 2.64
N TYR A 63 8.28 -7.57 1.64
CA TYR A 63 9.00 -8.17 0.51
C TYR A 63 10.41 -8.62 0.88
N ALA A 64 10.76 -9.86 0.55
CA ALA A 64 12.12 -10.38 0.68
C ALA A 64 13.03 -9.88 -0.46
N GLY A 65 13.34 -8.58 -0.45
CA GLY A 65 14.16 -7.92 -1.46
C GLY A 65 13.45 -7.74 -2.80
N TRP A 66 14.22 -7.44 -3.83
CA TRP A 66 13.74 -7.06 -5.17
C TRP A 66 12.96 -8.15 -5.92
N ALA A 67 13.08 -9.41 -5.55
CA ALA A 67 12.35 -10.53 -6.13
C ALA A 67 11.16 -11.01 -5.28
N GLY A 68 10.87 -10.32 -4.17
CA GLY A 68 9.91 -10.75 -3.16
C GLY A 68 8.45 -10.36 -3.41
N LEU A 69 8.12 -9.69 -4.52
CA LEU A 69 6.81 -9.12 -4.75
C LEU A 69 5.66 -10.14 -4.61
N LYS A 70 5.72 -11.24 -5.34
CA LYS A 70 4.66 -12.27 -5.34
C LYS A 70 4.50 -12.93 -3.97
N ASP A 71 5.61 -13.33 -3.36
CA ASP A 71 5.59 -14.06 -2.08
C ASP A 71 5.20 -13.12 -0.93
N GLY A 72 5.60 -11.84 -0.99
CA GLY A 72 5.19 -10.83 -0.01
C GLY A 72 3.70 -10.55 -0.05
N MET A 73 3.07 -10.47 -1.23
CA MET A 73 1.61 -10.32 -1.35
C MET A 73 0.87 -11.50 -0.70
N ALA A 74 1.33 -12.74 -0.94
CA ALA A 74 0.76 -13.93 -0.32
C ALA A 74 0.96 -13.91 1.21
N THR A 75 2.19 -13.61 1.65
CA THR A 75 2.53 -13.49 3.08
C THR A 75 1.63 -12.45 3.78
N PHE A 76 1.43 -11.28 3.17
CA PHE A 76 0.56 -10.25 3.74
C PHE A 76 -0.89 -10.74 3.86
N ALA A 77 -1.43 -11.38 2.83
CA ALA A 77 -2.78 -11.93 2.86
C ALA A 77 -2.95 -12.95 4.02
N GLU A 78 -2.06 -13.93 4.10
CA GLU A 78 -2.14 -15.03 5.08
C GLU A 78 -1.85 -14.58 6.52
N SER A 79 -0.88 -13.66 6.70
CA SER A 79 -0.38 -13.32 8.03
C SER A 79 -0.99 -12.04 8.63
N VAL A 80 -1.62 -11.20 7.83
CA VAL A 80 -2.24 -9.95 8.28
C VAL A 80 -3.73 -9.92 7.96
N VAL A 81 -4.13 -10.10 6.68
CA VAL A 81 -5.54 -9.95 6.28
C VAL A 81 -6.41 -11.04 6.88
N ASP A 82 -6.03 -12.31 6.77
CA ASP A 82 -6.84 -13.43 7.25
C ASP A 82 -7.05 -13.41 8.78
N PRO A 83 -6.01 -13.16 9.63
CA PRO A 83 -6.22 -12.96 11.06
C PRO A 83 -7.16 -11.79 11.38
N LEU A 84 -6.97 -10.62 10.74
CA LEU A 84 -7.85 -9.46 10.97
C LEU A 84 -9.28 -9.70 10.54
N ARG A 85 -9.51 -10.45 9.46
CA ARG A 85 -10.83 -10.90 9.02
C ARG A 85 -11.53 -11.72 10.10
N ALA A 86 -10.76 -12.54 10.84
CA ALA A 86 -11.24 -13.33 11.97
C ALA A 86 -11.34 -12.53 13.29
N GLY A 87 -10.97 -11.25 13.30
CA GLY A 87 -10.91 -10.41 14.50
C GLY A 87 -9.68 -10.66 15.37
N GLU A 88 -8.67 -11.32 14.83
CA GLU A 88 -7.41 -11.64 15.50
C GLU A 88 -6.30 -10.67 15.10
N THR A 89 -5.20 -10.65 15.87
CA THR A 89 -4.02 -9.83 15.57
C THR A 89 -3.20 -10.45 14.46
N GLY A 90 -3.03 -9.72 13.36
CA GLY A 90 -2.10 -10.05 12.30
C GLY A 90 -0.63 -9.85 12.73
N ARG A 91 0.30 -10.54 12.07
CA ARG A 91 1.72 -10.46 12.38
C ARG A 91 2.54 -10.62 11.12
N TYR A 92 3.60 -9.82 10.97
CA TYR A 92 4.57 -10.02 9.90
C TYR A 92 5.97 -9.68 10.39
N ARG A 93 7.00 -10.22 9.73
CA ARG A 93 8.39 -9.83 9.99
C ARG A 93 8.81 -8.77 8.98
N ARG A 94 9.36 -7.65 9.48
CA ARG A 94 9.90 -6.61 8.61
C ARG A 94 11.16 -7.11 7.90
N TYR A 95 11.20 -6.89 6.59
CA TYR A 95 12.42 -7.11 5.81
C TYR A 95 13.31 -5.88 5.90
N ASP A 96 14.54 -6.09 6.33
CA ASP A 96 15.56 -5.04 6.38
C ASP A 96 16.35 -5.04 5.08
N TRP A 97 16.16 -4.01 4.28
CA TRP A 97 16.78 -3.88 2.96
C TRP A 97 18.29 -3.67 3.01
N GLU A 98 18.83 -3.10 4.10
CA GLU A 98 20.28 -2.92 4.29
C GLU A 98 20.95 -4.23 4.70
N LEU A 99 20.30 -4.99 5.59
CA LEU A 99 20.78 -6.29 6.02
C LEU A 99 20.48 -7.42 5.03
N GLY A 100 19.52 -7.22 4.11
CA GLY A 100 19.06 -8.25 3.18
C GLY A 100 18.40 -9.44 3.88
N ALA A 101 17.74 -9.23 5.01
CA ALA A 101 17.17 -10.29 5.85
C ALA A 101 15.95 -9.80 6.62
N TYR A 102 15.11 -10.75 7.07
CA TYR A 102 14.01 -10.44 7.98
C TYR A 102 14.54 -10.06 9.38
N ALA A 103 14.01 -8.95 9.90
CA ALA A 103 14.34 -8.40 11.22
C ALA A 103 13.24 -8.72 12.26
N GLU A 104 12.74 -7.71 12.97
CA GLU A 104 11.73 -7.85 14.03
C GLU A 104 10.34 -8.22 13.50
N GLU A 105 9.52 -8.78 14.40
CA GLU A 105 8.11 -9.03 14.16
C GLU A 105 7.27 -7.79 14.51
N HIS A 106 6.38 -7.42 13.60
CA HIS A 106 5.37 -6.40 13.80
C HIS A 106 4.00 -7.04 14.05
N GLN A 107 3.23 -6.45 14.97
CA GLN A 107 1.85 -6.84 15.26
C GLN A 107 0.90 -5.82 14.68
N VAL A 108 -0.17 -6.31 14.06
CA VAL A 108 -1.26 -5.50 13.51
C VAL A 108 -2.54 -5.90 14.23
N PRO A 109 -2.86 -5.27 15.38
CA PRO A 109 -4.11 -5.56 16.09
C PRO A 109 -5.33 -5.03 15.32
N PRO A 110 -6.54 -5.57 15.56
CA PRO A 110 -7.77 -5.01 15.04
C PRO A 110 -7.87 -3.51 15.35
N CYS A 111 -8.31 -2.72 14.37
CA CYS A 111 -8.40 -1.27 14.44
C CYS A 111 -9.57 -0.75 13.58
N ASP A 112 -9.91 0.53 13.71
CA ASP A 112 -10.99 1.13 12.90
C ASP A 112 -10.61 1.22 11.43
N VAL A 113 -9.33 1.51 11.14
CA VAL A 113 -8.80 1.59 9.77
C VAL A 113 -7.40 0.98 9.69
N LEU A 114 -7.22 0.00 8.80
CA LEU A 114 -5.91 -0.45 8.36
C LEU A 114 -5.59 0.22 7.02
N VAL A 115 -4.51 0.99 6.98
CA VAL A 115 -3.95 1.55 5.74
C VAL A 115 -2.79 0.66 5.30
N VAL A 116 -2.88 0.12 4.09
CA VAL A 116 -1.80 -0.65 3.47
C VAL A 116 -1.33 0.09 2.23
N GLU A 117 -0.05 0.39 2.16
CA GLU A 117 0.50 1.10 1.01
C GLU A 117 1.69 0.35 0.43
N GLY A 118 1.84 0.44 -0.87
CA GLY A 118 2.93 -0.18 -1.62
C GLY A 118 2.44 -0.92 -2.85
N VAL A 119 3.37 -1.29 -3.71
CA VAL A 119 3.10 -2.09 -4.91
C VAL A 119 2.42 -3.40 -4.51
N GLY A 120 1.25 -3.71 -5.08
CA GLY A 120 0.52 -4.94 -4.78
C GLY A 120 -0.29 -4.92 -3.47
N SER A 121 -0.44 -3.76 -2.81
CA SER A 121 -1.28 -3.62 -1.62
C SER A 121 -2.76 -3.87 -1.92
N GLY A 122 -3.20 -3.73 -3.16
CA GLY A 122 -4.56 -3.99 -3.62
C GLY A 122 -4.73 -5.32 -4.33
N ALA A 123 -4.09 -6.40 -3.85
CA ALA A 123 -4.16 -7.71 -4.49
C ALA A 123 -5.58 -8.27 -4.54
N ALA A 124 -5.94 -8.92 -5.65
CA ALA A 124 -7.28 -9.46 -5.88
C ALA A 124 -7.67 -10.59 -4.93
N THR A 125 -6.70 -11.23 -4.29
CA THR A 125 -6.93 -12.37 -3.38
C THR A 125 -7.74 -12.00 -2.13
N TYR A 126 -7.78 -10.71 -1.74
CA TYR A 126 -8.56 -10.20 -0.62
C TYR A 126 -9.45 -8.98 -0.99
N ASP A 127 -9.80 -8.88 -2.27
CA ASP A 127 -10.65 -7.81 -2.82
C ASP A 127 -11.99 -7.65 -2.07
N ASP A 128 -12.54 -8.76 -1.60
CA ASP A 128 -13.80 -8.82 -0.86
C ASP A 128 -13.79 -8.09 0.50
N VAL A 129 -12.61 -7.80 1.04
CA VAL A 129 -12.46 -7.06 2.31
C VAL A 129 -11.83 -5.68 2.13
N ILE A 130 -11.48 -5.27 0.92
CA ILE A 130 -11.03 -3.91 0.65
C ILE A 130 -12.22 -2.95 0.77
N THR A 131 -12.12 -1.96 1.65
CA THR A 131 -13.12 -0.89 1.77
C THR A 131 -12.91 0.19 0.72
N CYS A 132 -11.65 0.49 0.43
CA CYS A 132 -11.26 1.49 -0.56
C CYS A 132 -9.91 1.13 -1.18
N LEU A 133 -9.88 1.01 -2.50
CA LEU A 133 -8.68 0.85 -3.28
C LEU A 133 -8.37 2.16 -4.02
N VAL A 134 -7.24 2.78 -3.68
CA VAL A 134 -6.76 3.99 -4.34
C VAL A 134 -5.56 3.65 -5.22
N TRP A 135 -5.68 3.93 -6.50
CA TRP A 135 -4.57 3.86 -7.46
C TRP A 135 -3.83 5.18 -7.51
N VAL A 136 -2.51 5.15 -7.36
CA VAL A 136 -1.67 6.35 -7.47
C VAL A 136 -0.72 6.17 -8.65
N GLU A 137 -0.84 7.04 -9.66
CA GLU A 137 -0.01 6.99 -10.86
C GLU A 137 0.85 8.26 -10.99
N ALA A 138 2.01 8.12 -11.60
CA ALA A 138 2.86 9.22 -12.06
C ALA A 138 3.67 8.78 -13.29
N PRO A 139 4.11 9.72 -14.15
CA PRO A 139 4.90 9.38 -15.34
C PRO A 139 6.13 8.55 -15.03
N ARG A 140 6.44 7.60 -15.91
CA ARG A 140 7.50 6.60 -15.71
C ARG A 140 8.89 7.19 -15.43
N ASP A 141 9.21 8.30 -16.08
CA ASP A 141 10.47 9.03 -15.90
C ASP A 141 10.51 9.75 -14.55
N VAL A 142 9.40 10.35 -14.12
CA VAL A 142 9.25 10.97 -12.80
C VAL A 142 9.43 9.94 -11.69
N ARG A 143 8.79 8.77 -11.81
CA ARG A 143 8.91 7.68 -10.83
C ARG A 143 10.34 7.17 -10.71
N LEU A 144 11.01 6.94 -11.85
CA LEU A 144 12.41 6.51 -11.86
C LEU A 144 13.33 7.57 -11.27
N ALA A 145 13.13 8.84 -11.61
CA ALA A 145 13.93 9.93 -11.07
C ALA A 145 13.80 10.04 -9.55
N ARG A 146 12.57 9.92 -9.01
CA ARG A 146 12.30 9.91 -7.56
C ARG A 146 12.99 8.73 -6.86
N GLY A 147 12.89 7.54 -7.46
CA GLY A 147 13.52 6.33 -6.91
C GLY A 147 15.04 6.45 -6.87
N LEU A 148 15.66 6.88 -7.94
CA LEU A 148 17.13 7.05 -7.99
C LEU A 148 17.62 8.18 -7.09
N ALA A 149 16.82 9.24 -6.90
CA ALA A 149 17.16 10.30 -5.94
C ALA A 149 17.14 9.80 -4.48
N ARG A 150 16.25 8.85 -4.16
CA ARG A 150 16.15 8.23 -2.83
C ARG A 150 17.22 7.16 -2.59
N ASP A 151 17.39 6.23 -3.54
CA ASP A 151 18.16 5.00 -3.34
C ASP A 151 19.57 5.06 -3.96
N GLY A 152 19.84 6.07 -4.77
CA GLY A 152 21.09 6.27 -5.47
C GLY A 152 21.13 5.66 -6.87
N GLU A 153 21.99 6.25 -7.71
CA GLU A 153 22.13 5.87 -9.14
C GLU A 153 22.58 4.40 -9.34
N GLY A 154 23.30 3.84 -8.36
CA GLY A 154 23.73 2.43 -8.38
C GLY A 154 22.57 1.43 -8.40
N MET A 155 21.37 1.84 -7.97
CA MET A 155 20.20 0.98 -7.90
C MET A 155 19.38 0.95 -9.21
N ARG A 156 19.80 1.66 -10.26
CA ARG A 156 19.07 1.78 -11.53
C ARG A 156 18.66 0.44 -12.14
N GLN A 157 19.54 -0.56 -12.14
CA GLN A 157 19.21 -1.87 -12.71
C GLN A 157 18.13 -2.59 -11.90
N HIS A 158 18.17 -2.50 -10.59
CA HIS A 158 17.13 -3.05 -9.72
C HIS A 158 15.77 -2.38 -9.96
N TRP A 159 15.75 -1.05 -10.09
CA TRP A 159 14.55 -0.29 -10.45
C TRP A 159 13.95 -0.70 -11.80
N LEU A 160 14.80 -0.93 -12.81
CA LEU A 160 14.33 -1.35 -14.12
C LEU A 160 13.78 -2.78 -14.09
N SER A 161 14.41 -3.69 -13.34
CA SER A 161 13.91 -5.06 -13.17
C SER A 161 12.60 -5.09 -12.39
N TRP A 162 12.52 -4.34 -11.29
CA TRP A 162 11.30 -4.21 -10.48
C TRP A 162 10.13 -3.74 -11.31
N ARG A 163 10.32 -2.75 -12.18
CA ARG A 163 9.27 -2.24 -13.07
C ARG A 163 8.67 -3.32 -13.97
N LEU A 164 9.48 -4.24 -14.48
CA LEU A 164 8.95 -5.34 -15.29
C LEU A 164 8.11 -6.32 -14.47
N GLU A 165 8.50 -6.53 -13.21
CA GLU A 165 7.73 -7.38 -12.29
C GLU A 165 6.43 -6.71 -11.87
N GLU A 166 6.46 -5.40 -11.50
CA GLU A 166 5.25 -4.67 -11.14
C GLU A 166 4.28 -4.53 -12.32
N ASP A 167 4.77 -4.20 -13.54
CA ASP A 167 3.94 -4.13 -14.74
C ASP A 167 3.22 -5.50 -14.97
N THR A 168 3.96 -6.62 -14.89
CA THR A 168 3.40 -7.97 -15.04
C THR A 168 2.37 -8.29 -13.93
N MET A 169 2.65 -7.90 -12.71
CA MET A 169 1.76 -8.10 -11.58
C MET A 169 0.48 -7.28 -11.74
N PHE A 170 0.58 -5.98 -12.08
CA PHE A 170 -0.58 -5.12 -12.27
C PHE A 170 -1.49 -5.57 -13.41
N ASP A 171 -0.90 -6.07 -14.52
CA ASP A 171 -1.67 -6.65 -15.63
C ASP A 171 -2.48 -7.86 -15.16
N ARG A 172 -1.88 -8.75 -14.36
CA ARG A 172 -2.54 -9.93 -13.79
C ARG A 172 -3.61 -9.57 -12.78
N GLU A 173 -3.28 -8.71 -11.82
CA GLU A 173 -4.16 -8.31 -10.71
C GLU A 173 -5.24 -7.31 -11.16
N ARG A 174 -5.03 -6.62 -12.29
CA ARG A 174 -5.93 -5.59 -12.83
C ARG A 174 -6.21 -4.47 -11.82
N THR A 175 -5.24 -4.14 -10.98
CA THR A 175 -5.39 -3.26 -9.81
C THR A 175 -5.92 -1.89 -10.20
N GLU A 176 -5.34 -1.24 -11.23
CA GLU A 176 -5.81 0.06 -11.73
C GLU A 176 -7.29 0.04 -12.11
N SER A 177 -7.74 -0.97 -12.87
CA SER A 177 -9.13 -1.05 -13.32
C SER A 177 -10.13 -1.45 -12.22
N ARG A 178 -9.66 -1.95 -11.08
CA ARG A 178 -10.45 -2.28 -9.89
C ARG A 178 -10.47 -1.13 -8.88
N ALA A 179 -9.60 -0.15 -9.04
CA ALA A 179 -9.49 0.96 -8.09
C ALA A 179 -10.79 1.78 -8.04
N ASP A 180 -11.21 2.12 -6.83
CA ASP A 180 -12.35 2.98 -6.58
C ASP A 180 -12.03 4.43 -6.93
N LEU A 181 -10.77 4.83 -6.77
CA LEU A 181 -10.27 6.18 -6.99
C LEU A 181 -8.88 6.13 -7.64
N ALA A 182 -8.63 7.07 -8.55
CA ALA A 182 -7.32 7.32 -9.12
C ALA A 182 -6.80 8.70 -8.70
N VAL A 183 -5.52 8.74 -8.34
CA VAL A 183 -4.84 9.97 -7.87
C VAL A 183 -3.58 10.20 -8.69
N ASP A 184 -3.43 11.42 -9.20
CA ASP A 184 -2.22 11.90 -9.84
C ASP A 184 -1.13 12.14 -8.77
N GLY A 185 -0.09 11.34 -8.81
CA GLY A 185 1.02 11.39 -7.84
C GLY A 185 1.97 12.59 -8.00
N GLU A 186 1.78 13.44 -8.99
CA GLU A 186 2.51 14.71 -9.13
C GLU A 186 1.74 15.87 -8.49
N THR A 187 0.46 16.01 -8.82
CA THR A 187 -0.39 17.08 -8.32
C THR A 187 -1.07 16.74 -7.00
N GLY A 188 -1.31 15.46 -6.77
CA GLY A 188 -2.06 14.96 -5.63
C GLY A 188 -3.57 15.14 -5.76
N GLY A 189 -4.05 15.52 -6.93
CA GLY A 189 -5.48 15.60 -7.27
C GLY A 189 -6.02 14.25 -7.74
N PHE A 190 -7.35 14.15 -7.85
CA PHE A 190 -7.97 13.01 -8.54
C PHE A 190 -7.61 13.04 -10.03
N ALA A 191 -7.30 11.87 -10.62
CA ALA A 191 -6.94 11.69 -12.02
C ALA A 191 -8.17 11.44 -12.88
#